data_341a36e7680cb1fbbe6527b8c582babe
#
_entry.id   341a36e7680cb1fbbe6527b8c582babe
#
_cell.length_a   1.000
_cell.length_b   1.000
_cell.length_c   1.000
_cell.angle_alpha   90.00
_cell.angle_beta   90.00
_cell.angle_gamma   90.00
#
_symmetry.space_group_name_H-M   'P 1'
#
loop_
_entity.id
_entity.type
_entity.pdbx_description
1 polymer ?
#
loop_
_entity_poly.entity_id
_entity_poly.type
_entity_poly.pdbx_seq_one_letter_code
_entity_poly.pdbx_strand_id
1 'polypeptide(L)' 'MNSTRLLLLIRFLQNELAIPPASIDLAVRHHPDTPNLLPMILWQYGLVTLEQLDRIFDWLETV' A
#
# COMPACT_ATOMS: atom_id res chain seq x y z
N MET A 1 -9.61 13.33 7.63
CA MET A 1 -9.36 12.83 6.28
C MET A 1 -8.02 12.16 6.22
N ASN A 2 -7.95 11.07 5.49
CA ASN A 2 -6.76 10.23 5.51
C ASN A 2 -5.91 10.34 4.26
N SER A 3 -6.10 11.42 3.47
CA SER A 3 -5.35 11.58 2.24
C SER A 3 -3.84 11.71 2.49
N THR A 4 -3.46 12.41 3.57
CA THR A 4 -2.05 12.54 3.94
C THR A 4 -1.47 11.19 4.34
N ARG A 5 -2.22 10.41 5.12
CA ARG A 5 -1.78 9.09 5.54
C ARG A 5 -1.63 8.15 4.34
N LEU A 6 -2.57 8.22 3.40
CA LEU A 6 -2.48 7.42 2.19
C LEU A 6 -1.26 7.80 1.37
N LEU A 7 -1.00 9.10 1.25
CA LEU A 7 0.17 9.58 0.52
C LEU A 7 1.46 9.09 1.16
N LEU A 8 1.53 9.14 2.49
CA LEU A 8 2.70 8.63 3.21
C LEU A 8 2.88 7.14 3.02
N LEU A 9 1.78 6.40 3.01
CA LEU A 9 1.82 4.97 2.75
C LEU A 9 2.36 4.67 1.35
N ILE A 10 1.88 5.39 0.34
CA ILE A 10 2.35 5.21 -1.02
C ILE A 10 3.85 5.47 -1.11
N ARG A 11 4.33 6.52 -0.45
CA ARG A 11 5.75 6.84 -0.43
C ARG A 11 6.57 5.74 0.26
N PHE A 12 6.04 5.19 1.34
CA PHE A 12 6.69 4.08 2.02
C PHE A 12 6.81 2.87 1.09
N LEU A 13 5.73 2.54 0.39
CA LEU A 13 5.72 1.42 -0.54
C LEU A 13 6.76 1.60 -1.65
N GLN A 14 6.87 2.80 -2.19
CA GLN A 14 7.80 3.09 -3.27
C GLN A 14 9.26 3.13 -2.81
N ASN A 15 9.50 3.72 -1.65
CA ASN A 15 10.86 3.99 -1.19
C ASN A 15 11.46 2.85 -0.36
N GLU A 16 10.64 2.24 0.49
CA GLU A 16 11.13 1.20 1.40
C GLU A 16 10.97 -0.19 0.84
N LEU A 17 9.88 -0.44 0.14
CA LEU A 17 9.60 -1.76 -0.39
C LEU A 17 9.85 -1.86 -1.89
N ALA A 18 10.20 -0.76 -2.53
CA ALA A 18 10.49 -0.70 -3.96
C ALA A 18 9.34 -1.23 -4.82
N ILE A 19 8.10 -1.01 -4.39
CA ILE A 19 6.95 -1.42 -5.18
C ILE A 19 6.82 -0.47 -6.36
N PRO A 20 6.69 -0.98 -7.58
CA PRO A 20 6.58 -0.11 -8.75
C PRO A 20 5.35 0.79 -8.67
N PRO A 21 5.48 2.06 -9.07
CA PRO A 21 4.33 2.98 -9.06
C PRO A 21 3.14 2.45 -9.87
N ALA A 22 3.40 1.72 -10.95
CA ALA A 22 2.32 1.16 -11.76
C ALA A 22 1.49 0.14 -10.99
N SER A 23 2.13 -0.64 -10.12
CA SER A 23 1.42 -1.63 -9.28
C SER A 23 0.51 -0.94 -8.28
N ILE A 24 1.01 0.12 -7.64
CA ILE A 24 0.23 0.88 -6.68
C ILE A 24 -0.95 1.56 -7.38
N ASP A 25 -0.70 2.14 -8.53
CA ASP A 25 -1.71 2.82 -9.32
C ASP A 25 -2.83 1.86 -9.74
N LEU A 26 -2.45 0.65 -10.14
CA LEU A 26 -3.40 -0.39 -10.51
C LEU A 26 -4.33 -0.72 -9.34
N ALA A 27 -3.78 -0.92 -8.16
CA ALA A 27 -4.56 -1.26 -6.98
C ALA A 27 -5.50 -0.12 -6.59
N VAL A 28 -5.03 1.11 -6.63
CA VAL A 28 -5.85 2.28 -6.29
C VAL A 28 -6.99 2.46 -7.27
N ARG A 29 -6.72 2.27 -8.56
CA ARG A 29 -7.75 2.45 -9.60
C ARG A 29 -8.85 1.42 -9.51
N HIS A 30 -8.51 0.19 -9.15
CA HIS A 30 -9.50 -0.89 -9.08
C HIS A 30 -10.32 -0.84 -7.80
N HIS A 31 -9.86 -0.09 -6.80
CA HIS A 31 -10.55 0.00 -5.52
C HIS A 31 -10.55 1.44 -5.00
N PRO A 32 -11.15 2.38 -5.77
CA PRO A 32 -11.10 3.80 -5.39
C PRO A 32 -11.87 4.11 -4.12
N ASP A 33 -12.85 3.28 -3.77
CA ASP A 33 -13.70 3.53 -2.60
C ASP A 33 -13.15 2.94 -1.32
N THR A 34 -12.05 2.18 -1.40
CA THR A 34 -11.49 1.49 -0.24
C THR A 34 -9.98 1.69 -0.13
N PRO A 35 -9.50 2.94 -0.09
CA PRO A 35 -8.05 3.19 -0.02
C PRO A 35 -7.43 2.65 1.26
N ASN A 36 -8.21 2.47 2.32
CA ASN A 36 -7.72 1.93 3.58
C ASN A 36 -7.32 0.46 3.47
N LEU A 37 -7.79 -0.22 2.43
CA LEU A 37 -7.49 -1.62 2.20
C LEU A 37 -6.35 -1.83 1.21
N LEU A 38 -5.63 -0.77 0.87
CA LEU A 38 -4.57 -0.85 -0.12
C LEU A 38 -3.56 -1.96 0.16
N PRO A 39 -3.06 -2.16 1.40
CA PRO A 39 -2.14 -3.26 1.65
C PRO A 39 -2.74 -4.63 1.31
N MET A 40 -3.97 -4.87 1.69
CA MET A 40 -4.64 -6.14 1.40
C MET A 40 -4.87 -6.33 -0.08
N ILE A 41 -5.21 -5.24 -0.79
CA ILE A 41 -5.44 -5.28 -2.23
C ILE A 41 -4.13 -5.64 -2.95
N LEU A 42 -3.02 -5.02 -2.56
CA LEU A 42 -1.72 -5.33 -3.12
C LEU A 42 -1.36 -6.79 -2.93
N TRP A 43 -1.65 -7.32 -1.76
CA TRP A 43 -1.37 -8.72 -1.47
C TRP A 43 -2.26 -9.65 -2.28
N GLN A 44 -3.55 -9.34 -2.40
CA GLN A 44 -4.48 -10.14 -3.18
C GLN A 44 -4.08 -10.25 -4.64
N TYR A 45 -3.50 -9.20 -5.18
CA TYR A 45 -3.06 -9.19 -6.58
C TYR A 45 -1.65 -9.76 -6.75
N GLY A 46 -1.02 -10.19 -5.67
CA GLY A 46 0.33 -10.73 -5.73
C GLY A 46 1.39 -9.68 -5.98
N LEU A 47 1.08 -8.44 -5.70
CA LEU A 47 2.00 -7.32 -5.93
C LEU A 47 2.96 -7.11 -4.76
N VAL A 48 2.65 -7.66 -3.60
CA VAL A 48 3.54 -7.69 -2.45
C VAL A 48 3.53 -9.10 -1.87
N THR A 49 4.65 -9.47 -1.22
CA THR A 49 4.74 -10.76 -0.53
C THR A 49 4.11 -10.64 0.85
N LEU A 50 3.89 -11.78 1.49
CA LEU A 50 3.37 -11.79 2.86
C LEU A 50 4.32 -11.07 3.81
N GLU A 51 5.62 -11.23 3.62
CA GLU A 51 6.63 -10.57 4.42
C GLU A 51 6.56 -9.05 4.26
N GLN A 52 6.38 -8.58 3.03
CA GLN A 52 6.22 -7.16 2.75
C GLN A 52 4.93 -6.63 3.37
N LEU A 53 3.86 -7.41 3.29
CA LEU A 53 2.58 -7.03 3.88
C LEU A 53 2.73 -6.83 5.40
N ASP A 54 3.46 -7.72 6.04
CA ASP A 54 3.72 -7.63 7.48
C ASP A 54 4.46 -6.34 7.82
N ARG A 55 5.44 -5.97 7.02
CA ARG A 55 6.18 -4.71 7.20
C ARG A 55 5.27 -3.50 7.03
N ILE A 56 4.33 -3.57 6.12
CA ILE A 56 3.38 -2.48 5.91
C ILE A 56 2.52 -2.28 7.16
N PHE A 57 2.02 -3.36 7.74
CA PHE A 57 1.21 -3.27 8.95
C PHE A 57 2.01 -2.76 10.13
N ASP A 58 3.27 -3.18 10.27
CA ASP A 58 4.15 -2.64 11.30
C ASP A 58 4.32 -1.13 11.16
N TRP A 59 4.54 -0.68 9.92
CA TRP A 59 4.70 0.75 9.66
C TRP A 59 3.42 1.51 9.99
N LEU A 60 2.27 0.95 9.65
CA LEU A 60 0.99 1.60 9.92
C LEU A 60 0.71 1.76 11.42
N GLU A 61 1.26 0.88 12.24
CA GLU A 61 1.10 0.98 13.69
C GLU A 61 1.92 2.13 14.28
N THR A 62 2.96 2.56 13.58
CA THR A 62 3.86 3.60 14.09
C THR A 62 3.63 4.98 13.47
N VAL A 63 2.72 5.07 12.55
CA VAL A 63 2.45 6.34 11.84
C VAL A 63 1.45 7.21 12.58
#